data_7481cb9904933274e39db779ca08f4ae
#
_entry.id   7481cb9904933274e39db779ca08f4ae
#
_cell.length_a   1.000
_cell.length_b   1.000
_cell.length_c   1.000
_cell.angle_alpha   90.00
_cell.angle_beta   90.00
_cell.angle_gamma   90.00
#
_symmetry.space_group_name_H-M   'P 1'
#
loop_
_entity.id
_entity.type
_entity.pdbx_description
1 polymer ?
#
loop_
_entity_poly.entity_id
_entity_poly.type
_entity_poly.pdbx_seq_one_letter_code
_entity_poly.pdbx_strand_id
1 'polypeptide(L)'
;MLSSTGHSNKDQKYIYKPLETYILLNEFDVTVRRSGCTSLDIVYCAAGKLDGFWGHGLKLWDRLAGLHIAQSAGCLISDFKGVPDTYSSDHMIISTPKCFKDLSKCVRAGFQSKE
;
A
#
# COMPACT_ATOMS: atom_id res chain seq x y z
N MET A 1 13.51 -0.18 -7.24
CA MET A 1 12.38 -0.53 -6.36
C MET A 1 11.23 -1.09 -7.17
N LEU A 2 10.65 -2.17 -6.74
CA LEU A 2 9.49 -2.79 -7.38
C LEU A 2 8.32 -2.77 -6.41
N SER A 3 7.21 -2.17 -6.79
CA SER A 3 6.01 -2.10 -5.96
C SER A 3 4.79 -2.63 -6.69
N SER A 4 3.79 -3.06 -5.95
CA SER A 4 2.51 -3.48 -6.48
C SER A 4 1.41 -2.63 -5.91
N THR A 5 0.25 -2.63 -6.57
CA THR A 5 -0.92 -1.88 -6.12
C THR A 5 -2.20 -2.64 -6.41
N GLY A 6 -3.21 -2.40 -5.58
CA GLY A 6 -4.57 -2.90 -5.78
C GLY A 6 -5.56 -1.89 -5.23
N HIS A 7 -6.72 -1.76 -5.87
CA HIS A 7 -7.70 -0.79 -5.41
C HIS A 7 -9.11 -1.13 -5.89
N SER A 8 -10.08 -0.56 -5.19
CA SER A 8 -11.49 -0.60 -5.55
C SER A 8 -12.09 0.80 -5.36
N ASN A 9 -13.07 1.14 -6.18
CA ASN A 9 -13.64 2.49 -6.22
C ASN A 9 -14.98 2.62 -5.51
N LYS A 10 -15.21 1.88 -4.42
CA LYS A 10 -16.52 1.90 -3.74
C LYS A 10 -16.49 2.79 -2.49
N ASP A 11 -17.49 3.68 -2.38
CA ASP A 11 -17.94 4.40 -1.17
C ASP A 11 -16.85 4.76 -0.15
N GLN A 12 -15.84 5.43 -0.61
CA GLN A 12 -14.71 5.78 0.24
C GLN A 12 -14.94 7.12 0.95
N LYS A 13 -14.54 7.19 2.21
CA LYS A 13 -14.59 8.41 3.03
C LYS A 13 -13.40 9.33 2.80
N TYR A 14 -12.63 9.08 1.78
CA TYR A 14 -11.45 9.84 1.42
C TYR A 14 -11.34 9.93 -0.10
N ILE A 15 -10.54 10.88 -0.57
CA ILE A 15 -10.22 11.03 -1.98
C ILE A 15 -8.80 10.50 -2.19
N TYR A 16 -8.64 9.57 -3.12
CA TYR A 16 -7.32 9.12 -3.53
C TYR A 16 -7.16 9.34 -5.03
N LYS A 17 -6.10 10.05 -5.40
CA LYS A 17 -5.75 10.37 -6.79
C LYS A 17 -4.52 9.54 -7.19
N PRO A 18 -4.71 8.37 -7.81
CA PRO A 18 -3.59 7.49 -8.14
C PRO A 18 -2.54 8.13 -9.03
N LEU A 19 -2.94 9.02 -9.94
CA LEU A 19 -2.00 9.66 -10.86
C LEU A 19 -0.92 10.46 -10.14
N GLU A 20 -1.26 11.12 -9.03
CA GLU A 20 -0.27 11.87 -8.25
C GLU A 20 0.77 10.93 -7.64
N THR A 21 0.34 9.76 -7.18
CA THR A 21 1.26 8.73 -6.70
C THR A 21 2.17 8.23 -7.82
N TYR A 22 1.61 7.93 -8.99
CA TYR A 22 2.39 7.41 -10.12
C TYR A 22 3.43 8.41 -10.61
N ILE A 23 3.12 9.70 -10.61
CA ILE A 23 4.07 10.73 -11.02
C ILE A 23 5.29 10.71 -10.09
N LEU A 24 5.08 10.69 -8.78
CA LEU A 24 6.17 10.66 -7.82
C LEU A 24 6.96 9.35 -7.87
N LEU A 25 6.28 8.22 -8.01
CA LEU A 25 6.95 6.93 -8.12
C LEU A 25 7.89 6.89 -9.32
N ASN A 26 7.49 7.51 -10.43
CA ASN A 26 8.34 7.60 -11.60
C ASN A 26 9.62 8.41 -11.32
N GLU A 27 9.51 9.47 -10.52
CA GLU A 27 10.68 10.27 -10.13
C GLU A 27 11.64 9.49 -9.24
N PHE A 28 11.13 8.55 -8.44
CA PHE A 28 11.93 7.69 -7.57
C PHE A 28 12.41 6.42 -8.28
N ASP A 29 12.19 6.30 -9.57
CA ASP A 29 12.56 5.13 -10.38
C ASP A 29 11.93 3.84 -9.84
N VAL A 30 10.64 3.90 -9.54
CA VAL A 30 9.87 2.75 -9.04
C VAL A 30 9.10 2.10 -10.17
N THR A 31 9.30 0.80 -10.34
CA THR A 31 8.49 0.00 -11.26
C THR A 31 7.24 -0.46 -10.55
N VAL A 32 6.08 -0.24 -11.15
CA VAL A 32 4.78 -0.56 -10.56
C VAL A 32 4.16 -1.76 -11.28
N ARG A 33 3.63 -2.70 -10.50
CA ARG A 33 2.87 -3.85 -11.01
C ARG A 33 1.48 -3.86 -10.40
N ARG A 34 0.56 -4.51 -11.10
CA ARG A 34 -0.79 -4.71 -10.62
C ARG A 34 -1.23 -6.13 -11.00
N SER A 35 -1.18 -7.04 -10.03
CA SER A 35 -1.52 -8.44 -10.28
C SER A 35 -3.02 -8.69 -10.29
N GLY A 36 -3.80 -7.83 -9.65
CA GLY A 36 -5.22 -8.05 -9.45
C GLY A 36 -5.54 -8.95 -8.26
N CYS A 37 -4.54 -9.39 -7.50
CA CYS A 37 -4.73 -10.23 -6.33
C CYS A 37 -3.98 -9.64 -5.14
N THR A 38 -4.70 -8.96 -4.25
CA THR A 38 -4.13 -8.27 -3.09
C THR A 38 -3.38 -9.22 -2.16
N SER A 39 -3.98 -10.37 -1.86
CA SER A 39 -3.36 -11.34 -0.95
C SER A 39 -2.03 -11.83 -1.48
N LEU A 40 -1.95 -12.09 -2.78
CA LEU A 40 -0.71 -12.54 -3.41
C LEU A 40 0.36 -11.45 -3.37
N ASP A 41 -0.01 -10.19 -3.64
CA ASP A 41 0.91 -9.07 -3.61
C ASP A 41 1.51 -8.88 -2.21
N ILE A 42 0.70 -9.01 -1.18
CA ILE A 42 1.16 -8.89 0.21
C ILE A 42 2.13 -10.02 0.55
N VAL A 43 1.83 -11.24 0.14
CA VAL A 43 2.72 -12.40 0.34
C VAL A 43 4.05 -12.19 -0.38
N TYR A 44 4.03 -11.69 -1.60
CA TYR A 44 5.25 -11.40 -2.35
C TYR A 44 6.09 -10.30 -1.70
N CYS A 45 5.44 -9.30 -1.12
CA CYS A 45 6.13 -8.28 -0.35
C CYS A 45 6.81 -8.88 0.88
N ALA A 46 6.09 -9.72 1.61
CA ALA A 46 6.63 -10.44 2.78
C ALA A 46 7.79 -11.35 2.41
N ALA A 47 7.73 -12.00 1.26
CA ALA A 47 8.78 -12.90 0.77
C ALA A 47 9.99 -12.16 0.16
N GLY A 48 9.97 -10.84 0.11
CA GLY A 48 11.06 -10.05 -0.45
C GLY A 48 11.10 -10.00 -1.97
N LYS A 49 10.04 -10.47 -2.64
CA LYS A 49 9.95 -10.43 -4.11
C LYS A 49 9.43 -9.09 -4.63
N LEU A 50 8.76 -8.34 -3.78
CA LEU A 50 8.37 -6.95 -4.02
C LEU A 50 8.96 -6.10 -2.91
N ASP A 51 9.31 -4.87 -3.21
CA ASP A 51 9.79 -3.92 -2.20
C ASP A 51 8.64 -3.28 -1.45
N GLY A 52 7.47 -3.17 -2.05
CA GLY A 52 6.33 -2.57 -1.41
C GLY A 52 5.00 -2.91 -2.08
N PHE A 53 3.93 -2.57 -1.38
CA PHE A 53 2.56 -2.68 -1.84
C PHE A 53 1.75 -1.54 -1.24
N TRP A 54 0.85 -0.95 -2.04
CA TRP A 54 -0.17 -0.05 -1.49
C TRP A 54 -1.51 -0.39 -2.14
N GLY A 55 -2.58 -0.23 -1.38
CA GLY A 55 -3.90 -0.50 -1.88
C GLY A 55 -4.97 0.25 -1.10
N HIS A 56 -6.11 0.47 -1.73
CA HIS A 56 -7.27 1.09 -1.09
C HIS A 56 -8.56 0.40 -1.52
N GLY A 57 -9.62 0.58 -0.75
CA GLY A 57 -10.86 -0.14 -0.96
C GLY A 57 -10.71 -1.62 -0.69
N LEU A 58 -9.80 -2.00 0.18
CA LEU A 58 -9.47 -3.39 0.46
C LEU A 58 -10.50 -4.03 1.39
N LYS A 59 -10.80 -5.30 1.16
CA LYS A 59 -11.71 -6.04 2.02
C LYS A 59 -11.00 -6.46 3.31
N LEU A 60 -11.77 -6.60 4.38
CA LEU A 60 -11.23 -6.89 5.70
C LEU A 60 -10.36 -8.14 5.74
N TRP A 61 -10.83 -9.22 5.11
CA TRP A 61 -10.08 -10.49 5.14
C TRP A 61 -8.75 -10.41 4.40
N ASP A 62 -8.68 -9.65 3.30
CA ASP A 62 -7.42 -9.44 2.58
C ASP A 62 -6.42 -8.71 3.46
N ARG A 63 -6.89 -7.69 4.18
CA ARG A 63 -6.03 -6.89 5.07
C ARG A 63 -5.52 -7.68 6.26
N LEU A 64 -6.42 -8.42 6.93
CA LEU A 64 -6.06 -9.12 8.15
C LEU A 64 -5.04 -10.23 7.91
N ALA A 65 -5.27 -11.06 6.90
CA ALA A 65 -4.36 -12.14 6.58
C ALA A 65 -2.98 -11.61 6.15
N GLY A 66 -2.98 -10.63 5.25
CA GLY A 66 -1.75 -10.04 4.76
C GLY A 66 -0.97 -9.29 5.83
N LEU A 67 -1.69 -8.57 6.69
CA LEU A 67 -1.08 -7.84 7.79
C LEU A 67 -0.26 -8.74 8.69
N HIS A 68 -0.84 -9.87 9.09
CA HIS A 68 -0.16 -10.84 9.95
C HIS A 68 1.11 -11.39 9.29
N ILE A 69 1.01 -11.78 8.02
CA ILE A 69 2.15 -12.33 7.27
C ILE A 69 3.25 -11.28 7.12
N ALA A 70 2.88 -10.06 6.75
CA ALA A 70 3.85 -8.99 6.52
C ALA A 70 4.56 -8.57 7.81
N GLN A 71 3.84 -8.47 8.92
CA GLN A 71 4.43 -8.16 10.22
C GLN A 71 5.43 -9.24 10.65
N SER A 72 5.06 -10.51 10.48
CA SER A 72 5.94 -11.63 10.82
C SER A 72 7.21 -11.64 9.98
N ALA A 73 7.17 -11.07 8.78
CA ALA A 73 8.32 -10.99 7.89
C ALA A 73 9.17 -9.72 8.10
N GLY A 74 8.77 -8.84 9.03
CA GLY A 74 9.52 -7.63 9.34
C GLY A 74 9.22 -6.44 8.45
N CYS A 75 8.14 -6.47 7.67
CA CYS A 75 7.72 -5.32 6.88
C CYS A 75 7.14 -4.21 7.75
N LEU A 76 7.29 -2.97 7.31
CA LEU A 76 6.61 -1.84 7.92
C LEU A 76 5.25 -1.64 7.27
N ILE A 77 4.25 -1.29 8.08
CA ILE A 77 2.87 -1.19 7.66
C ILE A 77 2.26 0.08 8.23
N SER A 78 1.49 0.80 7.40
CA SER A 78 0.67 1.91 7.86
C SER A 78 -0.56 2.04 6.96
N ASP A 79 -1.51 2.89 7.38
CA ASP A 79 -2.54 3.34 6.46
C ASP A 79 -2.01 4.54 5.64
N PHE A 80 -2.87 5.13 4.79
CA PHE A 80 -2.46 6.28 3.96
C PHE A 80 -2.26 7.56 4.78
N LYS A 81 -2.78 7.61 6.01
CA LYS A 81 -2.58 8.73 6.92
C LYS A 81 -1.27 8.62 7.70
N GLY A 82 -0.60 7.48 7.63
CA GLY A 82 0.61 7.21 8.38
C GLY A 82 0.38 6.55 9.73
N VAL A 83 -0.86 6.12 10.02
CA VAL A 83 -1.20 5.43 11.26
C VAL A 83 -0.87 3.95 11.13
N PRO A 84 -0.14 3.35 12.11
CA PRO A 84 0.20 1.93 12.04
C PRO A 84 -0.98 0.98 12.17
N ASP A 85 -2.10 1.43 12.72
CA ASP A 85 -3.31 0.63 12.86
C ASP A 85 -4.06 0.57 11.53
N THR A 86 -4.01 -0.60 10.88
CA THR A 86 -4.68 -0.84 9.60
C THR A 86 -5.98 -1.64 9.76
N TYR A 87 -6.38 -1.98 10.98
CA TYR A 87 -7.60 -2.76 11.19
C TYR A 87 -8.87 -1.97 10.88
N SER A 88 -8.86 -0.67 11.14
CA SER A 88 -10.01 0.20 10.93
C SER A 88 -10.02 0.90 9.58
N SER A 89 -8.96 0.76 8.79
CA SER A 89 -8.82 1.43 7.49
C SER A 89 -8.88 0.43 6.35
N ASP A 90 -9.50 0.82 5.23
CA ASP A 90 -9.51 -0.01 4.02
C ASP A 90 -8.33 0.27 3.09
N HIS A 91 -7.38 1.08 3.54
CA HIS A 91 -6.18 1.41 2.79
C HIS A 91 -4.94 1.07 3.60
N MET A 92 -3.90 0.63 2.92
CA MET A 92 -2.66 0.25 3.58
C MET A 92 -1.45 0.42 2.67
N ILE A 93 -0.30 0.62 3.32
CA ILE A 93 1.01 0.64 2.69
C ILE A 93 1.85 -0.41 3.42
N ILE A 94 2.46 -1.32 2.68
CA ILE A 94 3.36 -2.34 3.21
C ILE A 94 4.67 -2.21 2.45
N SER A 95 5.79 -2.22 3.14
CA SER A 95 7.08 -2.10 2.49
C SER A 95 8.20 -2.68 3.35
N THR A 96 9.30 -3.05 2.71
CA THR A 96 10.54 -3.29 3.42
C THR A 96 10.93 -2.00 4.14
N PRO A 97 11.63 -2.08 5.30
CA PRO A 97 12.01 -0.87 6.03
C PRO A 97 12.81 0.13 5.19
N LYS A 98 13.64 -0.36 4.28
CA LYS A 98 14.46 0.48 3.42
C LYS A 98 13.64 1.36 2.49
N CYS A 99 12.52 0.84 1.98
CA CYS A 99 11.73 1.53 0.96
C CYS A 99 10.50 2.24 1.51
N PHE A 100 10.17 2.04 2.77
CA PHE A 100 8.91 2.49 3.35
C PHE A 100 8.74 4.01 3.30
N LYS A 101 9.77 4.75 3.64
CA LYS A 101 9.71 6.22 3.68
C LYS A 101 9.36 6.79 2.30
N ASP A 102 10.04 6.34 1.27
CA ASP A 102 9.83 6.85 -0.08
C ASP A 102 8.49 6.43 -0.65
N LEU A 103 8.11 5.15 -0.49
CA LEU A 103 6.82 4.66 -0.96
C LEU A 103 5.67 5.38 -0.24
N SER A 104 5.77 5.51 1.07
CA SER A 104 4.75 6.19 1.88
C SER A 104 4.56 7.65 1.43
N LYS A 105 5.65 8.36 1.17
CA LYS A 105 5.60 9.74 0.69
C LYS A 105 4.86 9.83 -0.65
N CYS A 106 5.16 8.94 -1.58
CA CYS A 106 4.53 8.93 -2.90
C CYS A 106 3.04 8.62 -2.81
N VAL A 107 2.66 7.64 -2.00
CA VAL A 107 1.25 7.24 -1.86
C VAL A 107 0.44 8.33 -1.17
N ARG A 108 0.99 8.94 -0.14
CA ARG A 108 0.28 9.98 0.62
C ARG A 108 0.06 11.25 -0.18
N ALA A 109 0.86 11.51 -1.21
CA ALA A 109 0.68 12.67 -2.07
C ALA A 109 -0.67 12.65 -2.80
N GLY A 110 -1.20 11.47 -3.10
CA GLY A 110 -2.50 11.34 -3.76
C GLY A 110 -3.68 11.23 -2.81
N PHE A 111 -3.43 11.20 -1.51
CA PHE A 111 -4.47 10.97 -0.51
C PHE A 111 -4.99 12.28 0.08
N GLN A 112 -6.32 12.41 0.14
CA GLN A 112 -7.00 13.53 0.78
C GLN A 112 -8.15 13.04 1.64
N SER A 113 -8.23 13.54 2.87
CA SER A 113 -9.40 13.31 3.71
C SER A 113 -10.57 14.16 3.21
N LYS A 114 -11.78 13.61 3.25
CA LYS A 114 -13.00 14.35 2.92
C LYS A 114 -13.51 15.20 4.09
N GLU A 115 -12.86 15.11 5.22
CA GLU A 115 -13.25 15.90 6.39
C GLU A 115 -12.91 17.38 6.23
#